data_8347fe991d5d4df4dc6b18b3925eeb3d
#
_entry.id   8347fe991d5d4df4dc6b18b3925eeb3d
#
_cell.length_a   1.000
_cell.length_b   1.000
_cell.length_c   1.000
_cell.angle_alpha   90.00
_cell.angle_beta   90.00
_cell.angle_gamma   90.00
#
_symmetry.space_group_name_H-M   'P 1'
#
loop_
_entity.id
_entity.type
_entity.pdbx_description
1 polymer ?
#
loop_
_entity_poly.entity_id
_entity_poly.type
_entity_poly.pdbx_seq_one_letter_code
_entity_poly.pdbx_strand_id
1 'polypeptide(L)'
;MEFVKQGPTTKAPEEWFTGDVWFDVIHAGQEPSRIRANMVRFSPGAHTAWHHHAVGQTLHVVEGVALIGTRDGTVFEARPGETVTCPPGEEHWHGATPERFMQHLALWEGPGDDRPETTWLEKVTAGEYGGPRTRSH
;
A
#
# COMPACT_ATOMS: atom_id res chain seq x y z
N MET A 1 25.04 -14.99 2.64
CA MET A 1 24.10 -14.82 1.52
C MET A 1 23.18 -16.03 1.50
N GLU A 2 21.87 -15.82 1.46
CA GLU A 2 20.90 -16.91 1.54
C GLU A 2 19.61 -16.55 0.82
N PHE A 3 18.86 -17.57 0.43
CA PHE A 3 17.49 -17.35 -0.06
C PHE A 3 16.57 -17.13 1.13
N VAL A 4 15.71 -16.11 1.03
CA VAL A 4 14.65 -15.88 2.00
C VAL A 4 13.53 -16.88 1.75
N LYS A 5 13.16 -17.66 2.77
CA LYS A 5 12.07 -18.62 2.65
C LYS A 5 10.74 -17.87 2.58
N GLN A 6 9.98 -18.09 1.51
CA GLN A 6 8.68 -17.46 1.32
C GLN A 6 7.60 -18.24 2.07
N GLY A 7 6.72 -17.52 2.75
CA GLY A 7 5.55 -18.08 3.40
C GLY A 7 4.33 -18.14 2.46
N PRO A 8 3.18 -18.60 2.97
CA PRO A 8 1.97 -18.62 2.16
C PRO A 8 1.41 -17.22 1.91
N THR A 9 0.68 -17.08 0.80
CA THR A 9 -0.09 -15.88 0.53
C THR A 9 -1.17 -15.70 1.61
N THR A 10 -1.30 -14.50 2.12
CA THR A 10 -2.25 -14.16 3.18
C THR A 10 -3.34 -13.25 2.65
N LYS A 11 -4.58 -13.53 2.99
CA LYS A 11 -5.67 -12.62 2.70
C LYS A 11 -5.64 -11.47 3.72
N ALA A 12 -5.68 -10.23 3.22
CA ALA A 12 -5.64 -9.05 4.08
C ALA A 12 -6.92 -8.92 4.90
N PRO A 13 -6.84 -8.44 6.15
CA PRO A 13 -7.99 -8.37 7.04
C PRO A 13 -9.03 -7.34 6.59
N GLU A 14 -10.31 -7.71 6.67
CA GLU A 14 -11.42 -6.83 6.28
C GLU A 14 -11.50 -5.55 7.11
N GLU A 15 -10.91 -5.56 8.29
CA GLU A 15 -10.87 -4.41 9.18
C GLU A 15 -10.18 -3.20 8.52
N TRP A 16 -9.14 -3.45 7.71
CA TRP A 16 -8.32 -2.39 7.13
C TRP A 16 -8.31 -2.38 5.59
N PHE A 17 -9.19 -3.18 4.98
CA PHE A 17 -9.28 -3.27 3.52
C PHE A 17 -10.73 -3.39 3.10
N THR A 18 -11.08 -2.72 2.00
CA THR A 18 -12.35 -2.88 1.31
C THR A 18 -12.10 -3.76 0.09
N GLY A 19 -12.95 -4.78 -0.11
CA GLY A 19 -12.78 -5.73 -1.20
C GLY A 19 -11.72 -6.78 -0.87
N ASP A 20 -11.34 -7.56 -1.87
CA ASP A 20 -10.41 -8.67 -1.70
C ASP A 20 -8.98 -8.26 -2.03
N VAL A 21 -8.11 -8.44 -1.05
CA VAL A 21 -6.69 -8.10 -1.15
C VAL A 21 -5.88 -9.24 -0.57
N TRP A 22 -4.81 -9.62 -1.26
CA TRP A 22 -3.87 -10.65 -0.79
C TRP A 22 -2.46 -10.10 -0.80
N PHE A 23 -1.64 -10.60 0.10
CA PHE A 23 -0.25 -10.19 0.13
C PHE A 23 0.69 -11.35 0.42
N ASP A 24 1.91 -11.21 -0.11
CA ASP A 24 3.03 -12.08 0.18
C ASP A 24 4.08 -11.24 0.90
N VAL A 25 4.58 -11.73 2.03
CA VAL A 25 5.73 -11.13 2.69
C VAL A 25 6.97 -11.58 1.94
N ILE A 26 7.61 -10.66 1.23
CA ILE A 26 8.84 -10.95 0.48
C ILE A 26 10.02 -10.99 1.42
N HIS A 27 10.11 -9.99 2.31
CA HIS A 27 11.20 -9.90 3.26
C HIS A 27 10.81 -8.98 4.42
N ALA A 28 11.13 -9.39 5.63
CA ALA A 28 10.80 -8.61 6.83
C ALA A 28 12.03 -7.99 7.49
N GLY A 29 13.19 -8.09 6.84
CA GLY A 29 14.45 -7.59 7.37
C GLY A 29 15.03 -8.45 8.48
N GLN A 30 16.30 -8.25 8.75
CA GLN A 30 17.02 -8.80 9.91
C GLN A 30 17.85 -7.68 10.49
N GLU A 31 17.88 -7.56 11.81
CA GLU A 31 18.70 -6.54 12.47
C GLU A 31 20.13 -6.52 11.90
N PRO A 32 20.70 -5.35 11.58
CA PRO A 32 20.18 -4.02 11.84
C PRO A 32 19.20 -3.47 10.79
N SER A 33 18.88 -4.23 9.76
CA SER A 33 17.90 -3.80 8.73
C SER A 33 16.47 -3.90 9.29
N ARG A 34 15.69 -2.84 9.11
CA ARG A 34 14.29 -2.80 9.47
C ARG A 34 13.39 -2.67 8.24
N ILE A 35 13.91 -3.10 7.09
CA ILE A 35 13.13 -3.08 5.85
C ILE A 35 11.96 -4.06 5.92
N ARG A 36 10.84 -3.65 5.33
CA ARG A 36 9.68 -4.49 5.08
C ARG A 36 9.37 -4.44 3.59
N ALA A 37 9.09 -5.59 3.02
CA ALA A 37 8.75 -5.69 1.59
C ALA A 37 7.61 -6.69 1.42
N ASN A 38 6.48 -6.21 0.93
CA ASN A 38 5.32 -7.04 0.60
C ASN A 38 4.93 -6.86 -0.85
N MET A 39 4.58 -7.95 -1.51
CA MET A 39 3.86 -7.88 -2.78
C MET A 39 2.38 -7.95 -2.46
N VAL A 40 1.61 -6.96 -2.91
CA VAL A 40 0.19 -6.82 -2.58
C VAL A 40 -0.64 -6.81 -3.84
N ARG A 41 -1.68 -7.65 -3.87
CA ARG A 41 -2.58 -7.81 -5.01
C ARG A 41 -3.99 -7.40 -4.61
N PHE A 42 -4.57 -6.50 -5.41
CA PHE A 42 -5.91 -5.96 -5.18
C PHE A 42 -6.84 -6.40 -6.30
N SER A 43 -8.01 -6.96 -5.95
CA SER A 43 -9.06 -7.21 -6.91
C SER A 43 -9.67 -5.87 -7.40
N PRO A 44 -10.40 -5.87 -8.54
CA PRO A 44 -11.04 -4.64 -9.00
C PRO A 44 -11.88 -3.98 -7.91
N GLY A 45 -11.67 -2.68 -7.70
CA GLY A 45 -12.37 -1.90 -6.69
C GLY A 45 -11.82 -2.01 -5.28
N ALA A 46 -10.93 -2.95 -5.01
CA ALA A 46 -10.38 -3.14 -3.67
C ALA A 46 -9.36 -2.06 -3.32
N HIS A 47 -9.34 -1.65 -2.07
CA HIS A 47 -8.44 -0.61 -1.58
C HIS A 47 -8.25 -0.70 -0.07
N THR A 48 -7.21 -0.02 0.42
CA THR A 48 -6.92 0.04 1.86
C THR A 48 -7.82 1.05 2.55
N ALA A 49 -7.88 0.97 3.88
CA ALA A 49 -8.34 2.08 4.72
C ALA A 49 -7.31 3.22 4.69
N TRP A 50 -7.67 4.37 5.21
CA TRP A 50 -6.72 5.44 5.48
C TRP A 50 -5.66 4.93 6.45
N HIS A 51 -4.41 5.28 6.21
CA HIS A 51 -3.31 4.89 7.09
C HIS A 51 -2.08 5.77 6.84
N HIS A 52 -1.10 5.66 7.73
CA HIS A 52 0.21 6.28 7.55
C HIS A 52 1.29 5.39 8.14
N HIS A 53 2.52 5.66 7.77
CA HIS A 53 3.68 4.91 8.20
C HIS A 53 4.66 5.81 8.96
N ALA A 54 5.22 5.30 10.04
CA ALA A 54 6.13 6.08 10.89
C ALA A 54 7.37 6.59 10.13
N VAL A 55 7.85 5.82 9.17
CA VAL A 55 9.07 6.16 8.38
C VAL A 55 8.73 6.35 6.89
N GLY A 56 7.44 6.43 6.56
CA GLY A 56 7.00 6.55 5.18
C GLY A 56 6.87 5.22 4.47
N GLN A 57 6.46 5.27 3.21
CA GLN A 57 6.25 4.08 2.39
C GLN A 57 6.61 4.38 0.94
N THR A 58 7.16 3.38 0.27
CA THR A 58 7.40 3.41 -1.18
C THR A 58 6.52 2.34 -1.82
N LEU A 59 5.78 2.72 -2.85
CA LEU A 59 4.92 1.83 -3.64
C LEU A 59 5.45 1.76 -5.06
N HIS A 60 5.78 0.57 -5.52
CA HIS A 60 6.22 0.34 -6.90
C HIS A 60 5.18 -0.50 -7.62
N VAL A 61 4.55 0.06 -8.65
CA VAL A 61 3.47 -0.62 -9.37
C VAL A 61 4.05 -1.67 -10.30
N VAL A 62 3.52 -2.88 -10.20
CA VAL A 62 3.97 -4.03 -11.01
C VAL A 62 2.96 -4.34 -12.12
N GLU A 63 1.66 -4.29 -11.80
CA GLU A 63 0.61 -4.65 -12.75
C GLU A 63 -0.66 -3.85 -12.48
N GLY A 64 -1.40 -3.53 -13.53
CA GLY A 64 -2.64 -2.75 -13.44
C GLY A 64 -2.37 -1.27 -13.23
N VAL A 65 -3.37 -0.56 -12.73
CA VAL A 65 -3.27 0.86 -12.40
C VAL A 65 -3.54 1.02 -10.91
N ALA A 66 -2.59 1.61 -10.20
CA ALA A 66 -2.75 1.91 -8.78
C ALA A 66 -3.40 3.28 -8.60
N LEU A 67 -4.35 3.35 -7.68
CA LEU A 67 -4.92 4.61 -7.21
C LEU A 67 -4.32 4.89 -5.83
N ILE A 68 -3.84 6.11 -5.62
CA ILE A 68 -3.31 6.55 -4.33
C ILE A 68 -4.01 7.85 -3.96
N GLY A 69 -4.76 7.84 -2.86
CA GLY A 69 -5.53 9.00 -2.42
C GLY A 69 -4.89 9.71 -1.24
N THR A 70 -5.00 11.03 -1.23
CA THR A 70 -4.54 11.90 -0.15
C THR A 70 -5.72 12.66 0.46
N ARG A 71 -5.53 13.22 1.66
CA ARG A 71 -6.62 13.89 2.41
C ARG A 71 -7.17 15.14 1.74
N ASP A 72 -6.44 15.73 0.81
CA ASP A 72 -6.91 16.90 0.06
C ASP A 72 -7.90 16.52 -1.05
N GLY A 73 -8.22 15.23 -1.20
CA GLY A 73 -9.15 14.73 -2.21
C GLY A 73 -8.51 14.33 -3.53
N THR A 74 -7.20 14.51 -3.66
CA THR A 74 -6.47 14.09 -4.86
C THR A 74 -6.35 12.58 -4.90
N VAL A 75 -6.59 11.99 -6.07
CA VAL A 75 -6.36 10.57 -6.33
C VAL A 75 -5.37 10.47 -7.49
N PHE A 76 -4.17 10.01 -7.18
CA PHE A 76 -3.13 9.81 -8.20
C PHE A 76 -3.30 8.46 -8.88
N GLU A 77 -3.07 8.43 -10.19
CA GLU A 77 -2.94 7.18 -10.94
C GLU A 77 -1.47 6.87 -11.18
N ALA A 78 -1.05 5.67 -10.82
CA ALA A 78 0.29 5.19 -11.08
C ALA A 78 0.22 3.92 -11.92
N ARG A 79 1.09 3.81 -12.91
CA ARG A 79 1.13 2.71 -13.89
C ARG A 79 2.31 1.79 -13.63
N PRO A 80 2.31 0.59 -14.23
CA PRO A 80 3.41 -0.35 -14.05
C PRO A 80 4.77 0.28 -14.34
N GLY A 81 5.72 0.04 -13.43
CA GLY A 81 7.05 0.64 -13.49
C GLY A 81 7.19 1.98 -12.80
N GLU A 82 6.07 2.59 -12.40
CA GLU A 82 6.10 3.87 -11.67
C GLU A 82 6.18 3.66 -10.18
N THR A 83 6.83 4.59 -9.50
CA THR A 83 7.04 4.54 -8.05
C THR A 83 6.44 5.78 -7.40
N VAL A 84 5.69 5.57 -6.31
CA VAL A 84 5.12 6.64 -5.50
C VAL A 84 5.73 6.56 -4.11
N THR A 85 6.15 7.69 -3.57
CA THR A 85 6.65 7.77 -2.19
C THR A 85 5.64 8.52 -1.33
N CYS A 86 5.33 7.92 -0.18
CA CYS A 86 4.46 8.51 0.82
C CYS A 86 5.34 8.94 2.00
N PRO A 87 5.46 10.24 2.29
CA PRO A 87 6.32 10.71 3.38
C PRO A 87 5.89 10.18 4.75
N PRO A 88 6.79 10.19 5.75
CA PRO A 88 6.43 9.79 7.11
C PRO A 88 5.21 10.57 7.63
N GLY A 89 4.24 9.84 8.16
CA GLY A 89 3.05 10.43 8.76
C GLY A 89 1.97 10.91 7.80
N GLU A 90 2.23 10.92 6.50
CA GLU A 90 1.21 11.34 5.54
C GLU A 90 0.11 10.30 5.41
N GLU A 91 -1.12 10.72 5.71
CA GLU A 91 -2.28 9.85 5.60
C GLU A 91 -2.68 9.65 4.14
N HIS A 92 -2.82 8.39 3.77
CA HIS A 92 -3.13 8.02 2.39
C HIS A 92 -3.87 6.68 2.36
N TRP A 93 -4.40 6.36 1.18
CA TRP A 93 -4.90 5.03 0.86
C TRP A 93 -4.42 4.65 -0.54
N HIS A 94 -4.39 3.37 -0.83
CA HIS A 94 -4.09 2.90 -2.17
C HIS A 94 -4.94 1.67 -2.52
N GLY A 95 -5.12 1.45 -3.82
CA GLY A 95 -5.95 0.36 -4.29
C GLY A 95 -6.00 0.24 -5.80
N ALA A 96 -6.88 -0.65 -6.25
CA ALA A 96 -7.13 -0.92 -7.67
C ALA A 96 -8.22 0.02 -8.22
N THR A 97 -8.25 0.15 -9.53
CA THR A 97 -9.40 0.77 -10.22
C THR A 97 -10.60 -0.18 -10.17
N PRO A 98 -11.83 0.33 -10.39
CA PRO A 98 -13.01 -0.53 -10.40
C PRO A 98 -12.98 -1.63 -11.46
N GLU A 99 -12.17 -1.47 -12.53
CA GLU A 99 -12.20 -2.35 -13.69
C GLU A 99 -11.10 -3.42 -13.70
N ARG A 100 -10.01 -3.24 -12.96
CA ARG A 100 -8.82 -4.08 -13.11
C ARG A 100 -8.20 -4.49 -11.80
N PHE A 101 -7.57 -5.66 -11.80
CA PHE A 101 -6.64 -6.05 -10.74
C PHE A 101 -5.42 -5.13 -10.75
N MET A 102 -4.83 -4.96 -9.59
CA MET A 102 -3.59 -4.18 -9.45
C MET A 102 -2.64 -4.93 -8.53
N GLN A 103 -1.36 -4.84 -8.83
CA GLN A 103 -0.32 -5.41 -7.99
C GLN A 103 0.79 -4.38 -7.80
N HIS A 104 1.19 -4.16 -6.56
CA HIS A 104 2.34 -3.31 -6.25
C HIS A 104 3.25 -3.96 -5.24
N LEU A 105 4.51 -3.56 -5.28
CA LEU A 105 5.49 -3.85 -4.24
C LEU A 105 5.39 -2.72 -3.22
N ALA A 106 5.16 -3.07 -1.96
CA ALA A 106 5.13 -2.11 -0.86
C ALA A 106 6.40 -2.25 -0.04
N LEU A 107 7.11 -1.14 0.12
CA LEU A 107 8.35 -1.06 0.89
C LEU A 107 8.17 -0.03 2.00
N TRP A 108 8.51 -0.41 3.23
CA TRP A 108 8.52 0.52 4.36
C TRP A 108 9.56 0.05 5.37
N GLU A 109 9.78 0.83 6.39
CA GLU A 109 10.75 0.49 7.43
C GLU A 109 10.09 0.48 8.80
N GLY A 110 10.57 -0.39 9.67
CA GLY A 110 10.27 -0.29 11.09
C GLY A 110 10.97 0.94 11.67
N PRO A 111 10.35 1.66 12.63
CA PRO A 111 10.93 2.89 13.17
C PRO A 111 12.11 2.66 14.12
N GLY A 112 12.30 1.43 14.60
CA GLY A 112 13.36 1.11 15.55
C GLY A 112 13.08 1.54 16.98
N ASP A 113 11.85 1.94 17.27
CA ASP A 113 11.39 2.34 18.61
C ASP A 113 9.96 1.80 18.83
N ASP A 114 9.26 2.30 19.85
CA ASP A 114 7.95 1.78 20.25
C ASP A 114 6.78 2.27 19.36
N ARG A 115 7.04 3.16 18.41
CA ARG A 115 5.98 3.62 17.51
C ARG A 115 5.53 2.48 16.61
N PRO A 116 4.22 2.39 16.28
CA PRO A 116 3.76 1.42 15.28
C PRO A 116 4.34 1.76 13.91
N GLU A 117 4.71 0.72 13.16
CA GLU A 117 5.21 0.89 11.78
C GLU A 117 4.13 1.51 10.89
N THR A 118 2.89 1.02 11.04
CA THR A 118 1.71 1.47 10.30
C THR A 118 0.60 1.78 11.29
N THR A 119 -0.04 2.93 11.12
CA THR A 119 -1.22 3.32 11.89
C THR A 119 -2.43 3.28 10.97
N TRP A 120 -3.35 2.36 11.25
CA TRP A 120 -4.59 2.20 10.49
C TRP A 120 -5.67 3.13 11.04
N LEU A 121 -6.38 3.80 10.14
CA LEU A 121 -7.43 4.76 10.45
C LEU A 121 -8.77 4.27 9.88
N GLU A 122 -9.69 5.19 9.63
CA GLU A 122 -11.01 4.84 9.14
C GLU A 122 -11.01 4.35 7.68
N LYS A 123 -12.06 3.65 7.30
CA LYS A 123 -12.24 3.19 5.93
C LYS A 123 -12.48 4.37 4.98
N VAL A 124 -12.06 4.20 3.75
CA VAL A 124 -12.27 5.18 2.67
C VAL A 124 -13.74 5.12 2.24
N THR A 125 -14.39 6.26 2.16
CA THR A 125 -15.77 6.34 1.68
C THR A 125 -15.85 6.14 0.17
N ALA A 126 -17.02 5.79 -0.33
CA ALA A 126 -17.25 5.65 -1.77
C ALA A 126 -16.94 6.96 -2.52
N GLY A 127 -17.28 8.11 -1.93
CA GLY A 127 -16.98 9.41 -2.51
C GLY A 127 -15.49 9.71 -2.57
N GLU A 128 -14.76 9.36 -1.53
CA GLU A 128 -13.29 9.52 -1.49
C GLU A 128 -12.61 8.62 -2.53
N TYR A 129 -13.01 7.35 -2.59
CA TYR A 129 -12.47 6.40 -3.56
C TYR A 129 -12.75 6.87 -5.00
N GLY A 130 -13.93 7.42 -5.26
CA GLY A 130 -14.35 7.91 -6.57
C GLY A 130 -13.90 9.33 -6.89
N GLY A 131 -13.00 9.93 -6.11
CA GLY A 131 -12.52 11.29 -6.33
C GLY A 131 -11.82 11.47 -7.68
N PRO A 132 -11.62 12.73 -8.08
CA PRO A 132 -11.00 13.03 -9.39
C PRO A 132 -9.56 12.53 -9.42
N ARG A 133 -9.22 11.88 -10.52
CA ARG A 133 -7.90 11.27 -10.73
C ARG A 133 -6.98 12.19 -11.47
N THR A 134 -5.70 12.13 -11.14
CA THR A 134 -4.66 12.90 -11.81
C THR A 134 -3.38 12.07 -11.91
N ARG A 135 -2.55 12.43 -12.89
CA ARG A 135 -1.21 11.87 -13.03
C ARG A 135 -0.11 12.86 -12.64
N SER A 136 -0.48 14.10 -12.36
CA SER A 136 0.48 15.14 -11.97
C SER A 136 0.46 15.39 -10.46
N HIS A 137 1.61 15.77 -9.97
CA HIS A 137 1.86 16.04 -8.55
C HIS A 137 1.84 17.54 -8.30
#